data_76673bdc42c1daaa096c4fee7402ded5
#
_entry.id   76673bdc42c1daaa096c4fee7402ded5
#
_cell.length_a   1.000
_cell.length_b   1.000
_cell.length_c   1.000
_cell.angle_alpha   90.00
_cell.angle_beta   90.00
_cell.angle_gamma   90.00
#
_symmetry.space_group_name_H-M   'P 1'
#
loop_
_entity.id
_entity.type
_entity.pdbx_description
1 polymer ?
#
loop_
_entity_poly.entity_id
_entity_poly.type
_entity_poly.pdbx_seq_one_letter_code
_entity_poly.pdbx_strand_id
1 'polypeptide(L)'
;MNFLANLLSPHCTGESAIAARRRFLQSAAGLAAGVLATNNGPLFADPNDSDTSHAAQLDAVRSIPVSKLNEEAQRKVLSVLERPSIFRRLPTKAVDCDPEMFLFMIRNPEVVVNIWELMGISGMVAQRTGPYTWKGDDGQGTESNIELVYGTDEMHLLYGEGFYEGPLLKRKVSGRCVMLLRSGYGLGQDMRAQISNRLDVFIAIDNVGAELIAKTLQPLVGSTADTNFTEAAKFLSKLSETAEKNPEGMPRLAQKLNRCDANVKQGFATVSSTVNQRVAARMANNVQRR
;
A
#
# COMPACT_ATOMS: atom_id res chain seq x y z
N MET A 1 -19.90 -14.02 -10.18
CA MET A 1 -19.05 -12.84 -10.22
C MET A 1 -19.60 -11.63 -9.45
N ASN A 2 -20.90 -11.58 -9.13
CA ASN A 2 -21.51 -10.42 -8.44
C ASN A 2 -21.49 -10.46 -6.90
N PHE A 3 -21.01 -11.53 -6.26
CA PHE A 3 -21.12 -11.68 -4.81
C PHE A 3 -20.17 -10.75 -4.04
N LEU A 4 -18.92 -10.60 -4.49
CA LEU A 4 -17.93 -9.75 -3.80
C LEU A 4 -18.17 -8.25 -4.04
N ALA A 5 -18.66 -7.88 -5.23
CA ALA A 5 -19.09 -6.51 -5.51
C ALA A 5 -20.28 -6.12 -4.61
N ASN A 6 -21.22 -7.01 -4.38
CA ASN A 6 -22.35 -6.81 -3.46
C ASN A 6 -21.94 -6.82 -1.97
N LEU A 7 -20.84 -7.49 -1.63
CA LEU A 7 -20.32 -7.53 -0.25
C LEU A 7 -19.68 -6.19 0.14
N LEU A 8 -19.02 -5.51 -0.81
CA LEU A 8 -18.31 -4.27 -0.60
C LEU A 8 -19.13 -3.02 -0.96
N SER A 9 -20.28 -3.17 -1.61
CA SER A 9 -21.16 -2.04 -1.96
C SER A 9 -22.61 -2.49 -2.10
N PRO A 10 -23.52 -2.07 -1.21
CA PRO A 10 -24.94 -2.31 -1.37
C PRO A 10 -25.55 -1.55 -2.58
N HIS A 11 -24.82 -0.61 -3.22
CA HIS A 11 -25.31 0.24 -4.32
C HIS A 11 -24.33 0.50 -5.47
N CYS A 12 -23.29 -0.29 -5.67
CA CYS A 12 -22.47 -0.17 -6.88
C CYS A 12 -23.01 -1.08 -7.99
N THR A 13 -23.72 -0.48 -8.93
CA THR A 13 -24.00 -1.09 -10.22
C THR A 13 -22.70 -1.38 -10.97
N GLY A 14 -22.68 -2.42 -11.81
CA GLY A 14 -21.47 -2.96 -12.46
C GLY A 14 -20.56 -2.00 -13.22
N GLU A 15 -21.01 -0.75 -13.50
CA GLU A 15 -20.21 0.29 -14.18
C GLU A 15 -19.04 0.83 -13.32
N SER A 16 -19.20 0.94 -11.98
CA SER A 16 -18.13 1.46 -11.12
C SER A 16 -16.99 0.47 -10.93
N ALA A 17 -17.28 -0.83 -10.89
CA ALA A 17 -16.27 -1.89 -10.81
C ALA A 17 -15.48 -2.01 -12.13
N ILE A 18 -16.13 -1.82 -13.28
CA ILE A 18 -15.51 -1.80 -14.61
C ILE A 18 -14.64 -0.55 -14.77
N ALA A 19 -15.05 0.61 -14.24
CA ALA A 19 -14.28 1.84 -14.27
C ALA A 19 -13.04 1.78 -13.35
N ALA A 20 -13.15 1.18 -12.18
CA ALA A 20 -12.01 0.92 -11.28
C ALA A 20 -11.01 -0.06 -11.93
N ARG A 21 -11.49 -1.13 -12.55
CA ARG A 21 -10.69 -2.08 -13.31
C ARG A 21 -9.99 -1.44 -14.52
N ARG A 22 -10.67 -0.57 -15.27
CA ARG A 22 -10.07 0.18 -16.37
C ARG A 22 -9.00 1.15 -15.91
N ARG A 23 -9.18 1.88 -14.81
CA ARG A 23 -8.18 2.82 -14.28
C ARG A 23 -6.94 2.10 -13.75
N PHE A 24 -7.10 0.98 -13.06
CA PHE A 24 -5.98 0.17 -12.57
C PHE A 24 -5.18 -0.48 -13.71
N LEU A 25 -5.86 -0.97 -14.76
CA LEU A 25 -5.23 -1.56 -15.95
C LEU A 25 -4.70 -0.51 -16.93
N GLN A 26 -5.32 0.68 -17.03
CA GLN A 26 -4.87 1.77 -17.91
C GLN A 26 -3.64 2.50 -17.37
N SER A 27 -3.36 2.43 -16.06
CA SER A 27 -2.11 2.95 -15.48
C SER A 27 -0.88 2.16 -15.93
N ALA A 28 -1.06 0.93 -16.43
CA ALA A 28 0.02 0.11 -16.97
C ALA A 28 0.29 0.33 -18.47
N ALA A 29 -0.59 1.03 -19.21
CA ALA A 29 -0.53 1.10 -20.67
C ALA A 29 -0.49 2.52 -21.28
N GLY A 30 -0.43 3.58 -20.47
CA GLY A 30 -0.55 4.96 -20.95
C GLY A 30 0.77 5.74 -20.97
N LEU A 31 1.63 5.49 -21.93
CA LEU A 31 2.73 6.37 -22.31
C LEU A 31 2.42 7.00 -23.68
N ALA A 32 2.10 8.28 -23.72
CA ALA A 32 2.59 9.22 -24.72
C ALA A 32 2.01 10.63 -24.56
N ALA A 33 2.87 11.57 -24.82
CA ALA A 33 2.67 12.97 -25.16
C ALA A 33 2.65 13.98 -24.00
N GLY A 34 3.75 14.70 -23.97
CA GLY A 34 4.11 15.78 -23.11
C GLY A 34 3.37 17.09 -23.33
N VAL A 35 3.48 17.95 -22.33
CA VAL A 35 3.54 19.40 -22.53
C VAL A 35 4.53 19.95 -21.49
N LEU A 36 5.58 20.59 -21.98
CA LEU A 36 6.45 21.45 -21.22
C LEU A 36 5.68 22.73 -20.82
N ALA A 37 5.39 22.87 -19.55
CA ALA A 37 5.01 24.15 -18.96
C ALA A 37 5.96 24.46 -17.81
N THR A 38 6.87 25.40 -18.08
CA THR A 38 7.70 26.05 -17.08
C THR A 38 6.82 26.99 -16.26
N ASN A 39 6.55 26.64 -15.00
CA ASN A 39 6.01 27.58 -14.04
C ASN A 39 6.94 27.65 -12.82
N ASN A 40 7.68 28.77 -12.74
CA ASN A 40 8.36 29.22 -11.53
C ASN A 40 7.31 29.76 -10.55
N GLY A 41 6.78 28.90 -9.67
CA GLY A 41 5.97 29.28 -8.52
C GLY A 41 6.72 28.95 -7.21
N PRO A 42 6.40 29.60 -6.07
CA PRO A 42 7.16 29.45 -4.84
C PRO A 42 7.07 28.04 -4.27
N LEU A 43 8.23 27.56 -3.80
CA LEU A 43 8.55 26.24 -3.26
C LEU A 43 7.84 25.95 -1.91
N PHE A 44 6.54 25.79 -1.90
CA PHE A 44 5.85 25.04 -0.86
C PHE A 44 5.18 23.84 -1.54
N ALA A 45 5.83 22.66 -1.46
CA ALA A 45 5.23 21.43 -1.93
C ALA A 45 3.89 21.22 -1.22
N ASP A 46 2.80 21.12 -1.97
CA ASP A 46 1.49 20.74 -1.46
C ASP A 46 1.66 19.38 -0.76
N PRO A 47 1.23 19.20 0.51
CA PRO A 47 1.29 17.91 1.19
C PRO A 47 0.53 16.79 0.43
N ASN A 48 -0.27 17.15 -0.55
CA ASN A 48 -0.94 16.22 -1.45
C ASN A 48 -0.12 15.80 -2.68
N ASP A 49 1.02 16.43 -2.96
CA ASP A 49 1.90 16.06 -4.05
C ASP A 49 3.03 15.14 -3.59
N SER A 50 3.49 14.31 -4.51
CA SER A 50 4.69 13.51 -4.30
C SER A 50 5.94 14.40 -4.29
N ASP A 51 6.93 14.03 -3.48
CA ASP A 51 8.16 14.78 -3.32
C ASP A 51 9.40 13.91 -3.60
N THR A 52 10.24 14.34 -4.53
CA THR A 52 11.50 13.68 -4.88
C THR A 52 12.71 14.52 -4.48
N SER A 53 12.53 15.59 -3.71
CA SER A 53 13.59 16.50 -3.31
C SER A 53 14.62 15.82 -2.41
N HIS A 54 15.85 16.30 -2.47
CA HIS A 54 16.92 15.85 -1.59
C HIS A 54 16.60 16.13 -0.11
N ALA A 55 15.87 17.21 0.19
CA ALA A 55 15.43 17.53 1.54
C ALA A 55 14.46 16.47 2.10
N ALA A 56 13.48 16.06 1.29
CA ALA A 56 12.56 14.98 1.65
C ALA A 56 13.28 13.62 1.82
N GLN A 57 14.27 13.35 0.96
CA GLN A 57 15.10 12.15 1.07
C GLN A 57 15.90 12.13 2.38
N LEU A 58 16.54 13.22 2.74
CA LEU A 58 17.29 13.32 4.00
C LEU A 58 16.38 13.21 5.23
N ASP A 59 15.19 13.82 5.21
CA ASP A 59 14.19 13.67 6.28
C ASP A 59 13.77 12.21 6.44
N ALA A 60 13.49 11.51 5.33
CA ALA A 60 13.14 10.10 5.36
C ALA A 60 14.27 9.23 5.92
N VAL A 61 15.52 9.42 5.47
CA VAL A 61 16.70 8.70 5.98
C VAL A 61 16.86 8.89 7.49
N ARG A 62 16.76 10.13 7.98
CA ARG A 62 16.86 10.44 9.43
C ARG A 62 15.75 9.80 10.26
N SER A 63 14.59 9.55 9.65
CA SER A 63 13.44 8.93 10.32
C SER A 63 13.57 7.41 10.46
N ILE A 64 14.46 6.76 9.71
CA ILE A 64 14.67 5.32 9.76
C ILE A 64 15.42 4.93 11.04
N PRO A 65 14.87 4.05 11.89
CA PRO A 65 15.46 3.69 13.18
C PRO A 65 16.55 2.62 13.02
N VAL A 66 17.64 2.92 12.29
CA VAL A 66 18.70 1.97 11.95
C VAL A 66 19.27 1.28 13.20
N SER A 67 19.45 2.02 14.30
CA SER A 67 20.00 1.47 15.57
C SER A 67 19.09 0.45 16.26
N LYS A 68 17.81 0.37 15.87
CA LYS A 68 16.84 -0.61 16.40
C LYS A 68 16.74 -1.88 15.56
N LEU A 69 17.40 -1.92 14.41
CA LEU A 69 17.43 -3.07 13.51
C LEU A 69 18.50 -4.07 13.97
N ASN A 70 18.30 -5.35 13.72
CA ASN A 70 19.37 -6.32 13.83
C ASN A 70 20.44 -6.11 12.72
N GLU A 71 21.62 -6.68 12.87
CA GLU A 71 22.75 -6.45 11.96
C GLU A 71 22.43 -6.81 10.50
N GLU A 72 21.65 -7.86 10.26
CA GLU A 72 21.27 -8.27 8.92
C GLU A 72 20.34 -7.23 8.28
N ALA A 73 19.30 -6.82 8.98
CA ALA A 73 18.38 -5.78 8.52
C ALA A 73 19.10 -4.43 8.32
N GLN A 74 20.05 -4.07 9.19
CA GLN A 74 20.88 -2.88 9.01
C GLN A 74 21.65 -2.93 7.70
N ARG A 75 22.37 -4.03 7.41
CA ARG A 75 23.11 -4.21 6.15
C ARG A 75 22.19 -4.10 4.93
N LYS A 76 21.03 -4.78 4.97
CA LYS A 76 20.03 -4.73 3.89
C LYS A 76 19.56 -3.30 3.64
N VAL A 77 19.11 -2.62 4.67
CA VAL A 77 18.56 -1.25 4.60
C VAL A 77 19.63 -0.26 4.13
N LEU A 78 20.82 -0.26 4.74
CA LEU A 78 21.91 0.65 4.38
C LEU A 78 22.36 0.44 2.93
N SER A 79 22.37 -0.79 2.42
CA SER A 79 22.74 -1.10 1.03
C SER A 79 21.85 -0.40 -0.01
N VAL A 80 20.65 0.01 0.37
CA VAL A 80 19.73 0.77 -0.48
C VAL A 80 19.87 2.27 -0.23
N LEU A 81 19.98 2.69 1.05
CA LEU A 81 19.99 4.11 1.43
C LEU A 81 21.26 4.85 1.03
N GLU A 82 22.41 4.16 0.97
CA GLU A 82 23.68 4.78 0.62
C GLU A 82 23.71 5.31 -0.81
N ARG A 83 23.09 4.61 -1.75
CA ARG A 83 23.07 4.99 -3.19
C ARG A 83 21.73 4.62 -3.84
N PRO A 84 20.62 5.23 -3.46
CA PRO A 84 19.35 4.97 -4.11
C PRO A 84 19.38 5.48 -5.55
N SER A 85 18.93 4.67 -6.48
CA SER A 85 18.72 5.07 -7.88
C SER A 85 17.51 5.96 -8.03
N ILE A 86 16.49 5.75 -7.20
CA ILE A 86 15.23 6.50 -7.16
C ILE A 86 14.85 6.69 -5.69
N PHE A 87 14.46 7.93 -5.35
CA PHE A 87 13.75 8.26 -4.12
C PHE A 87 12.41 8.90 -4.47
N ARG A 88 11.36 8.54 -3.73
CA ARG A 88 10.06 9.18 -3.85
C ARG A 88 9.32 9.12 -2.51
N ARG A 89 8.90 10.29 -2.05
CA ARG A 89 7.88 10.44 -1.02
C ARG A 89 6.54 10.50 -1.71
N LEU A 90 5.65 9.57 -1.39
CA LEU A 90 4.30 9.56 -1.96
C LEU A 90 3.41 10.61 -1.27
N PRO A 91 2.35 11.07 -1.94
CA PRO A 91 1.40 12.00 -1.34
C PRO A 91 0.83 11.45 -0.04
N THR A 92 0.72 12.30 0.98
CA THR A 92 0.07 11.88 2.24
C THR A 92 -1.39 11.52 2.01
N LYS A 93 -1.82 10.37 2.51
CA LYS A 93 -3.20 9.89 2.37
C LYS A 93 -3.83 9.66 3.72
N ALA A 94 -5.05 10.17 3.87
CA ALA A 94 -5.93 9.85 4.99
C ALA A 94 -6.73 8.57 4.68
N VAL A 95 -6.83 7.70 5.67
CA VAL A 95 -7.56 6.42 5.60
C VAL A 95 -8.55 6.41 6.76
N ASP A 96 -9.85 6.40 6.44
CA ASP A 96 -10.91 6.26 7.44
C ASP A 96 -11.04 4.78 7.81
N CYS A 97 -10.31 4.36 8.82
CA CYS A 97 -10.17 2.95 9.17
C CYS A 97 -10.03 2.78 10.68
N ASP A 98 -10.59 1.70 11.20
CA ASP A 98 -10.30 1.28 12.58
C ASP A 98 -8.80 1.00 12.73
N PRO A 99 -8.12 1.52 13.79
CA PRO A 99 -6.68 1.39 13.95
C PRO A 99 -6.17 -0.04 14.01
N GLU A 100 -6.88 -0.95 14.68
CA GLU A 100 -6.47 -2.36 14.77
C GLU A 100 -6.61 -3.06 13.41
N MET A 101 -7.68 -2.76 12.69
CA MET A 101 -7.88 -3.29 11.35
C MET A 101 -6.81 -2.77 10.38
N PHE A 102 -6.46 -1.49 10.46
CA PHE A 102 -5.37 -0.92 9.68
C PHE A 102 -4.04 -1.62 9.94
N LEU A 103 -3.65 -1.75 11.22
CA LEU A 103 -2.42 -2.43 11.61
C LEU A 103 -2.41 -3.90 11.17
N PHE A 104 -3.54 -4.57 11.29
CA PHE A 104 -3.68 -5.93 10.81
C PHE A 104 -3.39 -6.02 9.31
N MET A 105 -3.97 -5.12 8.49
CA MET A 105 -3.78 -5.12 7.03
C MET A 105 -2.33 -4.81 6.63
N ILE A 106 -1.67 -3.85 7.29
CA ILE A 106 -0.26 -3.53 7.01
C ILE A 106 0.67 -4.70 7.35
N ARG A 107 0.37 -5.46 8.40
CA ARG A 107 1.15 -6.62 8.84
C ARG A 107 0.77 -7.94 8.15
N ASN A 108 -0.32 -7.93 7.37
CA ASN A 108 -0.79 -9.08 6.60
C ASN A 108 -1.20 -8.64 5.18
N PRO A 109 -0.25 -8.11 4.37
CA PRO A 109 -0.55 -7.56 3.05
C PRO A 109 -1.15 -8.59 2.09
N GLU A 110 -0.88 -9.89 2.30
CA GLU A 110 -1.47 -10.98 1.53
C GLU A 110 -3.00 -11.01 1.62
N VAL A 111 -3.60 -10.52 2.70
CA VAL A 111 -5.07 -10.41 2.83
C VAL A 111 -5.60 -9.39 1.82
N VAL A 112 -5.00 -8.21 1.76
CA VAL A 112 -5.38 -7.15 0.82
C VAL A 112 -5.24 -7.64 -0.62
N VAL A 113 -4.08 -8.21 -0.95
CA VAL A 113 -3.77 -8.70 -2.30
C VAL A 113 -4.72 -9.85 -2.70
N ASN A 114 -5.01 -10.78 -1.80
CA ASN A 114 -5.93 -11.88 -2.09
C ASN A 114 -7.38 -11.40 -2.26
N ILE A 115 -7.82 -10.37 -1.53
CA ILE A 115 -9.13 -9.75 -1.77
C ILE A 115 -9.16 -9.11 -3.17
N TRP A 116 -8.12 -8.40 -3.58
CA TRP A 116 -8.04 -7.82 -4.94
C TRP A 116 -8.09 -8.88 -6.04
N GLU A 117 -7.41 -10.02 -5.84
CA GLU A 117 -7.48 -11.17 -6.73
C GLU A 117 -8.90 -11.74 -6.81
N LEU A 118 -9.56 -11.98 -5.67
CA LEU A 118 -10.94 -12.47 -5.60
C LEU A 118 -11.95 -11.51 -6.25
N MET A 119 -11.69 -10.21 -6.20
CA MET A 119 -12.50 -9.18 -6.87
C MET A 119 -12.18 -9.04 -8.36
N GLY A 120 -11.14 -9.69 -8.86
CA GLY A 120 -10.67 -9.54 -10.24
C GLY A 120 -10.11 -8.14 -10.54
N ILE A 121 -9.65 -7.40 -9.52
CA ILE A 121 -9.04 -6.09 -9.64
C ILE A 121 -7.60 -6.20 -10.11
N SER A 122 -6.86 -7.18 -9.58
CA SER A 122 -5.44 -7.38 -9.83
C SER A 122 -5.10 -8.86 -10.00
N GLY A 123 -4.10 -9.15 -10.84
CA GLY A 123 -3.46 -10.47 -10.93
C GLY A 123 -2.26 -10.63 -10.00
N MET A 124 -1.99 -9.63 -9.15
CA MET A 124 -0.91 -9.67 -8.18
C MET A 124 -1.11 -10.82 -7.18
N VAL A 125 -0.02 -11.44 -6.77
CA VAL A 125 0.02 -12.47 -5.74
C VAL A 125 0.99 -12.05 -4.65
N ALA A 126 0.58 -12.21 -3.40
CA ALA A 126 1.47 -12.10 -2.24
C ALA A 126 1.33 -13.39 -1.42
N GLN A 127 2.43 -14.12 -1.30
CA GLN A 127 2.48 -15.37 -0.55
C GLN A 127 3.36 -15.20 0.68
N ARG A 128 2.81 -15.46 1.86
CA ARG A 128 3.59 -15.47 3.10
C ARG A 128 4.61 -16.62 3.07
N THR A 129 5.87 -16.31 3.37
CA THR A 129 6.98 -17.26 3.43
C THR A 129 7.57 -17.40 4.83
N GLY A 130 7.19 -16.52 5.75
CA GLY A 130 7.59 -16.51 7.14
C GLY A 130 6.77 -15.53 7.96
N PRO A 131 7.05 -15.35 9.26
CA PRO A 131 6.26 -14.48 10.13
C PRO A 131 6.14 -13.03 9.63
N TYR A 132 7.20 -12.53 8.99
CA TYR A 132 7.31 -11.15 8.51
C TYR A 132 7.89 -11.08 7.09
N THR A 133 7.76 -12.15 6.32
CA THR A 133 8.31 -12.25 4.95
C THR A 133 7.26 -12.73 3.97
N TRP A 134 7.33 -12.19 2.74
CA TRP A 134 6.42 -12.53 1.65
C TRP A 134 7.19 -12.63 0.33
N LYS A 135 6.74 -13.52 -0.54
CA LYS A 135 7.06 -13.51 -1.96
C LYS A 135 5.93 -12.81 -2.71
N GLY A 136 6.28 -11.79 -3.52
CA GLY A 136 5.36 -11.03 -4.36
C GLY A 136 5.59 -11.31 -5.83
N ASP A 137 4.51 -11.37 -6.61
CA ASP A 137 4.49 -11.42 -8.06
C ASP A 137 3.40 -10.45 -8.54
N ASP A 138 3.75 -9.48 -9.41
CA ASP A 138 2.81 -8.49 -9.91
C ASP A 138 2.02 -8.97 -11.14
N GLY A 139 2.32 -10.15 -11.67
CA GLY A 139 1.76 -10.69 -12.89
C GLY A 139 2.17 -9.94 -14.16
N GLN A 140 3.14 -9.01 -14.07
CA GLN A 140 3.63 -8.17 -15.15
C GLN A 140 5.15 -8.32 -15.37
N GLY A 141 5.78 -9.26 -14.66
CA GLY A 141 7.19 -9.60 -14.76
C GLY A 141 8.05 -9.16 -13.58
N THR A 142 7.45 -8.60 -12.51
CA THR A 142 8.17 -8.33 -11.26
C THR A 142 7.97 -9.47 -10.28
N GLU A 143 9.08 -10.10 -9.85
CA GLU A 143 9.11 -10.99 -8.70
C GLU A 143 9.94 -10.37 -7.58
N SER A 144 9.48 -10.49 -6.34
CA SER A 144 10.15 -9.89 -5.18
C SER A 144 10.02 -10.74 -3.91
N ASN A 145 11.03 -10.65 -3.05
CA ASN A 145 10.95 -11.06 -1.66
C ASN A 145 10.85 -9.80 -0.81
N ILE A 146 9.88 -9.75 0.08
CA ILE A 146 9.58 -8.59 0.93
C ILE A 146 9.68 -9.02 2.39
N GLU A 147 10.29 -8.18 3.21
CA GLU A 147 10.46 -8.40 4.64
C GLU A 147 10.06 -7.15 5.42
N LEU A 148 9.24 -7.29 6.46
CA LEU A 148 8.99 -6.26 7.44
C LEU A 148 10.13 -6.31 8.48
N VAL A 149 11.10 -5.42 8.35
CA VAL A 149 12.33 -5.41 9.17
C VAL A 149 12.19 -4.61 10.47
N TYR A 150 11.18 -3.76 10.55
CA TYR A 150 10.82 -3.01 11.77
C TYR A 150 9.34 -2.62 11.75
N GLY A 151 8.66 -2.71 12.89
CA GLY A 151 7.26 -2.34 13.00
C GLY A 151 6.88 -1.85 14.40
N THR A 152 6.22 -0.68 14.45
CA THR A 152 5.46 -0.15 15.59
C THR A 152 4.05 0.17 15.09
N ASP A 153 3.22 0.76 15.93
CA ASP A 153 1.90 1.21 15.46
C ASP A 153 2.02 2.41 14.52
N GLU A 154 3.03 3.27 14.71
CA GLU A 154 3.21 4.49 13.93
C GLU A 154 4.21 4.34 12.76
N MET A 155 4.98 3.26 12.71
CA MET A 155 6.03 3.11 11.72
C MET A 155 6.21 1.65 11.30
N HIS A 156 6.28 1.44 9.99
CA HIS A 156 6.63 0.15 9.40
C HIS A 156 7.74 0.35 8.36
N LEU A 157 8.83 -0.40 8.52
CA LEU A 157 9.96 -0.40 7.60
C LEU A 157 10.02 -1.75 6.90
N LEU A 158 9.88 -1.72 5.59
CA LEU A 158 9.96 -2.91 4.75
C LEU A 158 11.22 -2.84 3.89
N TYR A 159 11.86 -3.98 3.73
CA TYR A 159 12.90 -4.21 2.74
C TYR A 159 12.36 -5.15 1.67
N GLY A 160 12.67 -4.87 0.43
CA GLY A 160 12.35 -5.74 -0.70
C GLY A 160 13.55 -5.93 -1.60
N GLU A 161 13.69 -7.13 -2.15
CA GLU A 161 14.64 -7.43 -3.21
C GLU A 161 13.96 -8.28 -4.29
N GLY A 162 14.34 -8.06 -5.53
CA GLY A 162 13.70 -8.78 -6.61
C GLY A 162 14.25 -8.41 -7.97
N PHE A 163 13.49 -8.76 -8.99
CA PHE A 163 13.84 -8.45 -10.36
C PHE A 163 12.58 -8.16 -11.18
N TYR A 164 12.81 -7.45 -12.26
CA TYR A 164 11.84 -7.30 -13.33
C TYR A 164 12.34 -8.02 -14.59
N GLU A 165 11.47 -8.85 -15.19
CA GLU A 165 11.68 -9.50 -16.47
C GLU A 165 10.34 -9.51 -17.23
N GLY A 166 10.11 -8.48 -18.04
CA GLY A 166 8.82 -8.25 -18.67
C GLY A 166 8.94 -7.40 -19.94
N PRO A 167 7.81 -7.07 -20.56
CA PRO A 167 7.77 -6.45 -21.90
C PRO A 167 8.38 -5.04 -21.94
N LEU A 168 8.52 -4.35 -20.81
CA LEU A 168 9.04 -2.97 -20.77
C LEU A 168 10.57 -2.90 -20.93
N LEU A 169 11.30 -3.95 -20.56
CA LEU A 169 12.75 -3.99 -20.62
C LEU A 169 13.22 -5.26 -21.32
N LYS A 170 14.14 -5.11 -22.30
CA LYS A 170 14.69 -6.23 -23.08
C LYS A 170 15.58 -7.19 -22.27
N ARG A 171 15.87 -6.86 -21.02
CA ARG A 171 16.75 -7.64 -20.14
C ARG A 171 16.19 -7.67 -18.72
N LYS A 172 16.54 -8.72 -17.99
CA LYS A 172 16.29 -8.83 -16.56
C LYS A 172 17.00 -7.72 -15.81
N VAL A 173 16.29 -7.02 -14.93
CA VAL A 173 16.81 -5.94 -14.09
C VAL A 173 16.54 -6.30 -12.64
N SER A 174 17.58 -6.42 -11.85
CA SER A 174 17.48 -6.67 -10.41
C SER A 174 17.53 -5.36 -9.63
N GLY A 175 16.90 -5.35 -8.46
CA GLY A 175 16.90 -4.19 -7.59
C GLY A 175 16.48 -4.53 -6.17
N ARG A 176 16.68 -3.55 -5.30
CA ARG A 176 16.31 -3.61 -3.89
C ARG A 176 15.56 -2.35 -3.55
N CYS A 177 14.63 -2.44 -2.60
CA CYS A 177 13.89 -1.27 -2.14
C CYS A 177 13.81 -1.25 -0.61
N VAL A 178 13.68 -0.03 -0.09
CA VAL A 178 13.31 0.25 1.29
C VAL A 178 12.06 1.11 1.26
N MET A 179 11.04 0.71 2.00
CA MET A 179 9.78 1.43 2.13
C MET A 179 9.55 1.79 3.59
N LEU A 180 9.44 3.09 3.87
CA LEU A 180 9.15 3.63 5.20
C LEU A 180 7.73 4.17 5.22
N LEU A 181 6.80 3.43 5.83
CA LEU A 181 5.44 3.88 6.11
C LEU A 181 5.39 4.52 7.49
N ARG A 182 4.97 5.78 7.55
CA ARG A 182 4.70 6.51 8.80
C ARG A 182 3.21 6.79 8.90
N SER A 183 2.59 6.45 10.03
CA SER A 183 1.15 6.55 10.28
C SER A 183 0.87 7.42 11.50
N GLY A 184 0.02 8.42 11.34
CA GLY A 184 -0.47 9.26 12.44
C GLY A 184 -1.95 8.99 12.67
N TYR A 185 -2.36 8.83 13.92
CA TYR A 185 -3.73 8.48 14.30
C TYR A 185 -4.48 9.69 14.83
N GLY A 186 -5.72 9.86 14.40
CA GLY A 186 -6.58 10.96 14.81
C GLY A 186 -8.06 10.63 14.60
N LEU A 187 -8.87 11.66 14.72
CA LEU A 187 -10.30 11.61 14.41
C LEU A 187 -10.58 12.49 13.19
N GLY A 188 -11.37 11.99 12.26
CA GLY A 188 -11.91 12.75 11.15
C GLY A 188 -13.01 13.72 11.59
N GLN A 189 -13.55 14.49 10.64
CA GLN A 189 -14.62 15.47 10.90
C GLN A 189 -15.90 14.84 11.44
N ASP A 190 -16.14 13.57 11.12
CA ASP A 190 -17.30 12.78 11.58
C ASP A 190 -17.02 12.02 12.89
N MET A 191 -15.92 12.34 13.60
CA MET A 191 -15.45 11.66 14.81
C MET A 191 -15.14 10.17 14.62
N ARG A 192 -14.94 9.72 13.38
CA ARG A 192 -14.42 8.39 13.07
C ARG A 192 -12.90 8.39 13.14
N ALA A 193 -12.33 7.22 13.44
CA ALA A 193 -10.89 7.05 13.41
C ALA A 193 -10.37 7.31 11.99
N GLN A 194 -9.35 8.14 11.88
CA GLN A 194 -8.68 8.49 10.64
C GLN A 194 -7.18 8.35 10.82
N ILE A 195 -6.52 7.74 9.86
CA ILE A 195 -5.08 7.46 9.89
C ILE A 195 -4.44 8.20 8.73
N SER A 196 -3.56 9.14 9.06
CA SER A 196 -2.74 9.85 8.06
C SER A 196 -1.51 9.02 7.74
N ASN A 197 -1.30 8.68 6.47
CA ASN A 197 -0.22 7.81 6.00
C ASN A 197 0.72 8.53 5.05
N ARG A 198 2.02 8.39 5.29
CA ARG A 198 3.10 8.86 4.43
C ARG A 198 4.03 7.69 4.12
N LEU A 199 4.25 7.45 2.84
CA LEU A 199 5.15 6.40 2.36
C LEU A 199 6.34 7.00 1.64
N ASP A 200 7.53 6.73 2.15
CA ASP A 200 8.82 7.06 1.53
C ASP A 200 9.40 5.79 0.90
N VAL A 201 9.77 5.85 -0.37
CA VAL A 201 10.28 4.71 -1.15
C VAL A 201 11.68 5.02 -1.66
N PHE A 202 12.62 4.13 -1.36
CA PHE A 202 13.99 4.14 -1.89
C PHE A 202 14.18 2.90 -2.73
N ILE A 203 14.71 3.05 -3.94
CA ILE A 203 14.98 1.93 -4.85
C ILE A 203 16.44 2.02 -5.29
N ALA A 204 17.19 0.95 -5.11
CA ALA A 204 18.50 0.73 -5.69
C ALA A 204 18.40 -0.29 -6.82
N ILE A 205 18.84 0.08 -8.01
CA ILE A 205 18.73 -0.74 -9.21
C ILE A 205 20.15 -1.16 -9.64
N ASP A 206 20.34 -2.46 -9.82
CA ASP A 206 21.64 -3.03 -10.11
C ASP A 206 21.96 -2.95 -11.61
N ASN A 207 23.21 -2.59 -11.94
CA ASN A 207 23.77 -2.67 -13.31
C ASN A 207 22.96 -1.92 -14.40
N VAL A 208 22.39 -0.78 -14.05
CA VAL A 208 21.58 0.04 -14.96
C VAL A 208 22.16 1.44 -15.08
N GLY A 209 22.27 1.95 -16.31
CA GLY A 209 22.76 3.31 -16.55
C GLY A 209 21.74 4.37 -16.12
N ALA A 210 22.23 5.55 -15.70
CA ALA A 210 21.42 6.66 -15.25
C ALA A 210 20.36 7.10 -16.28
N GLU A 211 20.65 6.97 -17.57
CA GLU A 211 19.73 7.33 -18.65
C GLU A 211 18.46 6.43 -18.66
N LEU A 212 18.63 5.11 -18.48
CA LEU A 212 17.50 4.18 -18.39
C LEU A 212 16.66 4.46 -17.15
N ILE A 213 17.29 4.75 -16.01
CA ILE A 213 16.60 5.13 -14.79
C ILE A 213 15.76 6.39 -15.03
N ALA A 214 16.37 7.46 -15.53
CA ALA A 214 15.71 8.75 -15.69
C ALA A 214 14.59 8.73 -16.75
N LYS A 215 14.82 8.06 -17.89
CA LYS A 215 13.86 8.10 -19.01
C LYS A 215 12.74 7.06 -18.92
N THR A 216 13.00 5.92 -18.30
CA THR A 216 12.05 4.78 -18.33
C THR A 216 11.51 4.44 -16.94
N LEU A 217 12.38 4.26 -15.96
CA LEU A 217 11.99 3.72 -14.67
C LEU A 217 11.40 4.78 -13.74
N GLN A 218 11.96 5.98 -13.71
CA GLN A 218 11.49 7.05 -12.82
C GLN A 218 10.06 7.51 -13.14
N PRO A 219 9.65 7.76 -14.39
CA PRO A 219 8.26 8.07 -14.71
C PRO A 219 7.30 6.93 -14.39
N LEU A 220 7.71 5.68 -14.68
CA LEU A 220 6.90 4.50 -14.44
C LEU A 220 6.66 4.27 -12.94
N VAL A 221 7.72 4.28 -12.14
CA VAL A 221 7.63 4.14 -10.67
C VAL A 221 6.83 5.29 -10.08
N GLY A 222 7.03 6.52 -10.58
CA GLY A 222 6.39 7.71 -10.04
C GLY A 222 4.87 7.66 -10.10
N SER A 223 4.30 7.75 -11.28
CA SER A 223 2.83 7.84 -11.45
C SER A 223 2.09 6.59 -10.98
N THR A 224 2.69 5.42 -11.21
CA THR A 224 2.09 4.14 -10.78
C THR A 224 2.09 4.00 -9.26
N ALA A 225 3.19 4.36 -8.58
CA ALA A 225 3.26 4.28 -7.12
C ALA A 225 2.25 5.20 -6.44
N ASP A 226 2.10 6.46 -6.89
CA ASP A 226 1.14 7.40 -6.33
C ASP A 226 -0.30 6.93 -6.50
N THR A 227 -0.61 6.40 -7.69
CA THR A 227 -1.95 5.85 -7.99
C THR A 227 -2.23 4.64 -7.12
N ASN A 228 -1.32 3.68 -7.04
CA ASN A 228 -1.50 2.46 -6.27
C ASN A 228 -1.63 2.76 -4.78
N PHE A 229 -0.83 3.69 -4.24
CA PHE A 229 -0.94 4.10 -2.84
C PHE A 229 -2.29 4.76 -2.54
N THR A 230 -2.77 5.61 -3.45
CA THR A 230 -4.08 6.26 -3.34
C THR A 230 -5.23 5.24 -3.37
N GLU A 231 -5.19 4.30 -4.31
CA GLU A 231 -6.23 3.27 -4.42
C GLU A 231 -6.18 2.28 -3.26
N ALA A 232 -5.00 1.94 -2.74
CA ALA A 232 -4.86 1.14 -1.53
C ALA A 232 -5.47 1.85 -0.30
N ALA A 233 -5.23 3.16 -0.13
CA ALA A 233 -5.83 3.95 0.94
C ALA A 233 -7.37 3.97 0.86
N LYS A 234 -7.94 4.20 -0.32
CA LYS A 234 -9.38 4.14 -0.55
C LYS A 234 -9.95 2.74 -0.27
N PHE A 235 -9.24 1.70 -0.69
CA PHE A 235 -9.65 0.32 -0.45
C PHE A 235 -9.70 0.00 1.04
N LEU A 236 -8.68 0.37 1.82
CA LEU A 236 -8.65 0.16 3.26
C LEU A 236 -9.80 0.89 3.97
N SER A 237 -10.08 2.15 3.58
CA SER A 237 -11.23 2.90 4.10
C SER A 237 -12.54 2.16 3.81
N LYS A 238 -12.72 1.68 2.57
CA LYS A 238 -13.93 0.95 2.18
C LYS A 238 -14.08 -0.40 2.87
N LEU A 239 -12.97 -1.10 3.08
CA LEU A 239 -12.96 -2.38 3.79
C LEU A 239 -13.34 -2.20 5.27
N SER A 240 -12.82 -1.16 5.93
CA SER A 240 -13.20 -0.82 7.32
C SER A 240 -14.68 -0.44 7.41
N GLU A 241 -15.17 0.41 6.50
CA GLU A 241 -16.60 0.74 6.43
C GLU A 241 -17.48 -0.50 6.24
N THR A 242 -17.01 -1.46 5.43
CA THR A 242 -17.73 -2.71 5.20
C THR A 242 -17.76 -3.57 6.45
N ALA A 243 -16.65 -3.65 7.20
CA ALA A 243 -16.60 -4.36 8.47
C ALA A 243 -17.56 -3.76 9.51
N GLU A 244 -17.73 -2.43 9.51
CA GLU A 244 -18.70 -1.74 10.37
C GLU A 244 -20.15 -2.12 10.04
N LYS A 245 -20.48 -2.23 8.75
CA LYS A 245 -21.88 -2.35 8.27
C LYS A 245 -22.32 -3.79 7.98
N ASN A 246 -21.39 -4.72 7.77
CA ASN A 246 -21.68 -6.06 7.32
C ASN A 246 -20.93 -7.12 8.16
N PRO A 247 -21.34 -7.33 9.42
CA PRO A 247 -20.68 -8.27 10.33
C PRO A 247 -20.71 -9.70 9.85
N GLU A 248 -21.72 -10.12 9.07
CA GLU A 248 -21.81 -11.48 8.54
C GLU A 248 -20.98 -11.69 7.27
N GLY A 249 -20.79 -10.63 6.49
CA GLY A 249 -20.06 -10.70 5.23
C GLY A 249 -18.56 -10.87 5.42
N MET A 250 -17.98 -10.26 6.46
CA MET A 250 -16.55 -10.30 6.71
C MET A 250 -16.01 -11.69 7.06
N PRO A 251 -16.65 -12.51 7.93
CA PRO A 251 -16.24 -13.90 8.14
C PRO A 251 -16.37 -14.77 6.88
N ARG A 252 -17.40 -14.53 6.05
CA ARG A 252 -17.54 -15.23 4.76
C ARG A 252 -16.43 -14.85 3.79
N LEU A 253 -16.00 -13.58 3.78
CA LEU A 253 -14.85 -13.14 3.01
C LEU A 253 -13.56 -13.79 3.51
N ALA A 254 -13.35 -13.85 4.84
CA ALA A 254 -12.19 -14.52 5.44
C ALA A 254 -12.05 -15.98 4.99
N GLN A 255 -13.15 -16.71 4.93
CA GLN A 255 -13.17 -18.11 4.46
C GLN A 255 -12.75 -18.26 3.00
N LYS A 256 -12.99 -17.23 2.17
CA LYS A 256 -12.65 -17.22 0.73
C LYS A 256 -11.19 -16.87 0.43
N LEU A 257 -10.46 -16.36 1.40
CA LEU A 257 -9.03 -16.02 1.24
C LEU A 257 -8.20 -17.31 1.06
N ASN A 258 -8.06 -17.76 -0.18
CA ASN A 258 -7.45 -19.04 -0.51
C ASN A 258 -5.91 -19.02 -0.49
N ARG A 259 -5.30 -17.82 -0.40
CA ARG A 259 -3.83 -17.64 -0.34
C ARG A 259 -3.33 -17.23 1.05
N CYS A 260 -4.23 -17.18 2.04
CA CYS A 260 -3.88 -16.84 3.41
C CYS A 260 -3.89 -18.07 4.32
N ASP A 261 -2.96 -18.12 5.26
CA ASP A 261 -2.91 -19.15 6.29
C ASP A 261 -4.14 -19.11 7.20
N ALA A 262 -4.48 -20.24 7.84
CA ALA A 262 -5.64 -20.33 8.72
C ALA A 262 -5.64 -19.30 9.85
N ASN A 263 -4.47 -19.04 10.46
CA ASN A 263 -4.32 -18.05 11.52
C ASN A 263 -4.57 -16.62 11.02
N VAL A 264 -4.12 -16.30 9.80
CA VAL A 264 -4.35 -14.99 9.17
C VAL A 264 -5.83 -14.79 8.85
N LYS A 265 -6.50 -15.82 8.32
CA LYS A 265 -7.95 -15.80 8.08
C LYS A 265 -8.74 -15.57 9.37
N GLN A 266 -8.36 -16.29 10.43
CA GLN A 266 -9.00 -16.15 11.74
C GLN A 266 -8.76 -14.75 12.31
N GLY A 267 -7.53 -14.22 12.22
CA GLY A 267 -7.19 -12.87 12.63
C GLY A 267 -8.02 -11.81 11.88
N PHE A 268 -8.17 -11.97 10.56
CA PHE A 268 -9.00 -11.08 9.75
C PHE A 268 -10.47 -11.11 10.17
N ALA A 269 -11.04 -12.29 10.41
CA ALA A 269 -12.40 -12.43 10.88
C ALA A 269 -12.58 -11.78 12.27
N THR A 270 -11.61 -11.99 13.17
CA THR A 270 -11.65 -11.44 14.54
C THR A 270 -11.59 -9.92 14.52
N VAL A 271 -10.59 -9.31 13.83
CA VAL A 271 -10.45 -7.85 13.79
C VAL A 271 -11.68 -7.19 13.14
N SER A 272 -12.24 -7.80 12.10
CA SER A 272 -13.46 -7.31 11.44
C SER A 272 -14.67 -7.33 12.38
N SER A 273 -14.82 -8.38 13.20
CA SER A 273 -15.87 -8.48 14.21
C SER A 273 -15.72 -7.43 15.30
N THR A 274 -14.48 -7.17 15.75
CA THR A 274 -14.17 -6.14 16.75
C THR A 274 -14.55 -4.75 16.26
N VAL A 275 -14.27 -4.43 14.99
CA VAL A 275 -14.69 -3.16 14.35
C VAL A 275 -16.20 -2.96 14.44
N ASN A 276 -16.98 -3.97 14.06
CA ASN A 276 -18.44 -3.92 14.14
C ASN A 276 -18.96 -3.71 15.58
N GLN A 277 -18.40 -4.44 16.55
CA GLN A 277 -18.78 -4.31 17.97
C GLN A 277 -18.50 -2.91 18.52
N ARG A 278 -17.37 -2.29 18.15
CA ARG A 278 -17.04 -0.92 18.55
C ARG A 278 -18.03 0.10 18.03
N VAL A 279 -18.50 -0.07 16.80
CA VAL A 279 -19.52 0.81 16.21
C VAL A 279 -20.86 0.63 16.92
N ALA A 280 -21.27 -0.60 17.16
CA ALA A 280 -22.52 -0.90 17.90
C ALA A 280 -22.49 -0.27 19.31
N ALA A 281 -21.38 -0.41 20.04
CA ALA A 281 -21.21 0.20 21.37
C ALA A 281 -21.27 1.74 21.31
N ARG A 282 -20.64 2.38 20.31
CA ARG A 282 -20.74 3.85 20.13
C ARG A 282 -22.17 4.30 19.88
N MET A 283 -22.91 3.60 19.04
CA MET A 283 -24.32 3.91 18.74
C MET A 283 -25.19 3.78 19.98
N ALA A 284 -25.04 2.71 20.78
CA ALA A 284 -25.76 2.51 22.01
C ALA A 284 -25.51 3.64 23.03
N ASN A 285 -24.26 4.03 23.23
CA ASN A 285 -23.89 5.13 24.13
C ASN A 285 -24.44 6.51 23.70
N ASN A 286 -24.55 6.76 22.38
CA ASN A 286 -25.12 7.98 21.85
C ASN A 286 -26.65 8.05 22.04
N VAL A 287 -27.34 6.92 22.01
CA VAL A 287 -28.81 6.86 22.29
C VAL A 287 -29.07 7.13 23.76
N GLN A 288 -28.23 6.63 24.68
CA GLN A 288 -28.42 6.85 26.13
C GLN A 288 -28.14 8.29 26.59
N ARG A 289 -27.44 9.09 25.78
CA ARG A 289 -27.09 10.50 26.10
C ARG A 289 -28.09 11.50 25.54
N ARG A 290 -29.10 11.06 24.80
CA ARG A 290 -30.23 11.87 24.29
C ARG A 290 -31.47 11.65 25.12
#